data_b5b195d076477526fe487191aec40b07
#
_entry.id   b5b195d076477526fe487191aec40b07
#
_cell.length_a   1.000
_cell.length_b   1.000
_cell.length_c   1.000
_cell.angle_alpha   90.00
_cell.angle_beta   90.00
_cell.angle_gamma   90.00
#
_symmetry.space_group_name_H-M   'P 1'
#
loop_
_entity.id
_entity.type
_entity.pdbx_description
1 polymer ?
#
loop_
_entity_poly.entity_id
_entity_poly.type
_entity_poly.pdbx_seq_one_letter_code
_entity_poly.pdbx_strand_id
1 'polypeptide(L)'
;VGSEMCIRDSANTGQFERTLIVADDEAYVSYLEGCTAPMRDENQLHAAIVEIVANERAEVKYSTVQNWYPGDKEGKGGIYNFVTKRGLCKGEGSKISWTQVETGSAITWKYPSCILAGDNSVGEFYSVAVTNNYQQADTGTKMIHLGKNTKSTIVSKGISAGHSQNSYRGLVKVSARAEGARNHSQCDSLLLSSTCGAHTFPYADI
;
A
#
# COMPACT_ATOMS: atom_id res chain seq x y z
N VAL A 1 18.56 11.12 -7.28
CA VAL A 1 17.20 10.65 -7.55
C VAL A 1 16.30 11.87 -7.55
N GLY A 2 15.84 12.30 -8.72
CA GLY A 2 14.88 13.38 -8.86
C GLY A 2 13.46 12.81 -8.86
N SER A 3 12.58 13.34 -8.04
CA SER A 3 11.15 13.07 -8.15
C SER A 3 10.49 14.26 -8.85
N GLU A 4 9.84 14.02 -9.95
CA GLU A 4 8.98 15.01 -10.57
C GLU A 4 7.58 14.95 -9.94
N MET A 5 7.13 16.08 -9.42
CA MET A 5 5.76 16.24 -8.98
C MET A 5 4.95 16.76 -10.16
N CYS A 6 4.18 15.88 -10.79
CA CYS A 6 3.32 16.26 -11.91
C CYS A 6 2.06 16.94 -11.39
N ILE A 7 2.04 18.28 -11.42
CA ILE A 7 0.83 19.07 -11.24
C ILE A 7 0.24 19.30 -12.65
N ARG A 8 -0.91 18.71 -12.94
CA ARG A 8 -1.66 19.00 -14.18
C ARG A 8 -2.94 19.74 -13.87
N ASP A 9 -3.06 20.91 -14.45
CA ASP A 9 -4.18 21.85 -14.26
C ASP A 9 -5.35 21.67 -15.22
N SER A 10 -5.46 20.55 -15.92
CA SER A 10 -6.54 20.36 -16.87
C SER A 10 -7.74 19.65 -16.26
N ALA A 11 -8.94 20.17 -16.51
CA ALA A 11 -10.20 19.53 -16.16
C ALA A 11 -10.33 18.17 -16.89
N ASN A 12 -10.93 17.18 -16.23
CA ASN A 12 -11.20 15.84 -16.79
C ASN A 12 -9.96 15.02 -17.19
N THR A 13 -8.83 15.18 -16.49
CA THR A 13 -7.62 14.40 -16.74
C THR A 13 -7.32 13.44 -15.59
N GLY A 14 -6.85 12.23 -15.94
CA GLY A 14 -6.24 11.30 -15.00
C GLY A 14 -4.73 11.53 -14.90
N GLN A 15 -4.15 11.19 -13.75
CA GLN A 15 -2.73 11.12 -13.55
C GLN A 15 -2.30 9.66 -13.55
N PHE A 16 -1.30 9.33 -14.38
CA PHE A 16 -0.77 7.97 -14.49
C PHE A 16 0.72 7.99 -14.20
N GLU A 17 1.15 7.20 -13.24
CA GLU A 17 2.54 7.16 -12.79
C GLU A 17 3.07 5.73 -12.80
N ARG A 18 4.35 5.57 -13.11
CA ARG A 18 5.05 4.31 -12.96
C ARG A 18 6.45 4.57 -12.40
N THR A 19 6.75 3.91 -11.28
CA THR A 19 8.04 3.99 -10.60
C THR A 19 8.68 2.61 -10.59
N LEU A 20 9.95 2.53 -10.97
CA LEU A 20 10.77 1.33 -10.84
C LEU A 20 11.99 1.65 -9.98
N ILE A 21 12.19 0.87 -8.91
CA ILE A 21 13.37 0.93 -8.06
C ILE A 21 14.08 -0.42 -8.14
N VAL A 22 15.32 -0.41 -8.54
CA VAL A 22 16.22 -1.58 -8.50
C VAL A 22 17.34 -1.27 -7.52
N ALA A 23 17.36 -2.01 -6.41
CA ALA A 23 18.42 -1.93 -5.42
C ALA A 23 19.43 -3.06 -5.70
N ASP A 24 20.67 -2.69 -6.06
CA ASP A 24 21.75 -3.63 -6.27
C ASP A 24 22.20 -4.27 -4.94
N ASP A 25 23.08 -5.24 -5.03
CA ASP A 25 23.56 -5.99 -3.88
C ASP A 25 24.05 -5.05 -2.76
N GLU A 26 23.62 -5.34 -1.53
CA GLU A 26 23.96 -4.60 -0.31
C GLU A 26 23.50 -3.13 -0.29
N ALA A 27 22.73 -2.69 -1.29
CA ALA A 27 22.25 -1.32 -1.35
C ALA A 27 21.16 -1.05 -0.33
N TYR A 28 21.17 0.15 0.25
CA TYR A 28 20.10 0.67 1.09
C TYR A 28 19.39 1.83 0.40
N VAL A 29 18.08 1.72 0.25
CA VAL A 29 17.24 2.78 -0.34
C VAL A 29 16.13 3.15 0.64
N SER A 30 16.01 4.43 0.97
CA SER A 30 14.87 4.98 1.70
C SER A 30 14.18 6.03 0.83
N TYR A 31 12.93 5.78 0.48
CA TYR A 31 12.13 6.63 -0.38
C TYR A 31 10.86 7.06 0.34
N LEU A 32 10.61 8.37 0.38
CA LEU A 32 9.38 8.95 0.93
C LEU A 32 8.65 9.70 -0.17
N GLU A 33 7.40 9.32 -0.39
CA GLU A 33 6.48 9.95 -1.32
C GLU A 33 5.36 10.66 -0.55
N GLY A 34 5.16 11.92 -0.84
CA GLY A 34 4.04 12.71 -0.36
C GLY A 34 3.18 13.18 -1.52
N CYS A 35 1.88 12.86 -1.50
CA CYS A 35 0.97 13.24 -2.56
C CYS A 35 -0.21 14.04 -2.00
N THR A 36 -0.51 15.17 -2.67
CA THR A 36 -1.68 15.99 -2.40
C THR A 36 -2.29 16.42 -3.73
N ALA A 37 -3.59 16.69 -3.74
CA ALA A 37 -4.25 17.25 -4.92
C ALA A 37 -5.14 18.44 -4.53
N PRO A 38 -5.31 19.43 -5.44
CA PRO A 38 -6.23 20.54 -5.21
C PRO A 38 -7.68 20.06 -5.14
N MET A 39 -8.50 20.82 -4.42
CA MET A 39 -9.93 20.58 -4.31
C MET A 39 -10.63 20.92 -5.64
N ARG A 40 -11.41 19.98 -6.17
CA ARG A 40 -12.27 20.15 -7.35
C ARG A 40 -13.56 19.38 -7.17
N ASP A 41 -14.67 19.94 -7.64
CA ASP A 41 -16.01 19.33 -7.54
C ASP A 41 -16.23 18.14 -8.49
N GLU A 42 -15.21 17.77 -9.27
CA GLU A 42 -15.23 16.66 -10.21
C GLU A 42 -14.35 15.51 -9.72
N ASN A 43 -14.75 14.30 -10.07
CA ASN A 43 -13.91 13.13 -9.79
C ASN A 43 -12.69 13.12 -10.72
N GLN A 44 -11.53 12.87 -10.16
CA GLN A 44 -10.27 12.72 -10.90
C GLN A 44 -9.63 11.38 -10.56
N LEU A 45 -9.02 10.76 -11.58
CA LEU A 45 -8.31 9.50 -11.43
C LEU A 45 -6.83 9.74 -11.20
N HIS A 46 -6.31 9.18 -10.11
CA HIS A 46 -4.89 8.94 -9.91
C HIS A 46 -4.65 7.43 -9.97
N ALA A 47 -3.83 6.98 -10.91
CA ALA A 47 -3.44 5.59 -11.05
C ALA A 47 -1.92 5.47 -11.07
N ALA A 48 -1.36 4.65 -10.19
CA ALA A 48 0.08 4.48 -10.07
C ALA A 48 0.48 3.00 -10.00
N ILE A 49 1.64 2.70 -10.58
CA ILE A 49 2.31 1.41 -10.45
C ILE A 49 3.70 1.67 -9.87
N VAL A 50 4.02 1.00 -8.77
CA VAL A 50 5.36 1.02 -8.17
C VAL A 50 5.91 -0.40 -8.18
N GLU A 51 7.12 -0.56 -8.71
CA GLU A 51 7.82 -1.83 -8.78
C GLU A 51 9.18 -1.71 -8.09
N ILE A 52 9.50 -2.65 -7.20
CA ILE A 52 10.77 -2.69 -6.46
C ILE A 52 11.40 -4.06 -6.62
N VAL A 53 12.67 -4.07 -6.98
CA VAL A 53 13.52 -5.26 -7.00
C VAL A 53 14.66 -5.05 -6.02
N ALA A 54 14.78 -5.91 -5.02
CA ALA A 54 15.89 -5.93 -4.07
C ALA A 54 16.77 -7.15 -4.34
N ASN A 55 18.02 -6.90 -4.74
CA ASN A 55 19.03 -7.92 -4.96
C ASN A 55 19.63 -8.40 -3.62
N GLU A 56 20.77 -9.08 -3.64
CA GLU A 56 21.34 -9.76 -2.48
C GLU A 56 21.64 -8.78 -1.33
N ARG A 57 21.09 -9.05 -0.15
CA ARG A 57 21.20 -8.23 1.07
C ARG A 57 20.80 -6.75 0.91
N ALA A 58 20.10 -6.41 -0.18
CA ALA A 58 19.59 -5.06 -0.37
C ALA A 58 18.37 -4.80 0.52
N GLU A 59 18.26 -3.58 1.04
CA GLU A 59 17.11 -3.13 1.84
C GLU A 59 16.45 -1.91 1.19
N VAL A 60 15.14 -1.99 0.95
CA VAL A 60 14.36 -0.88 0.42
C VAL A 60 13.21 -0.54 1.37
N LYS A 61 13.19 0.71 1.84
CA LYS A 61 12.06 1.29 2.59
C LYS A 61 11.31 2.25 1.69
N TYR A 62 10.08 1.94 1.39
CA TYR A 62 9.19 2.78 0.59
C TYR A 62 8.02 3.26 1.43
N SER A 63 7.99 4.55 1.71
CA SER A 63 6.98 5.19 2.55
C SER A 63 6.13 6.13 1.72
N THR A 64 4.80 6.10 1.92
CA THR A 64 3.87 7.04 1.29
C THR A 64 2.97 7.69 2.32
N VAL A 65 2.78 8.99 2.17
CA VAL A 65 1.75 9.76 2.86
C VAL A 65 0.87 10.39 1.79
N GLN A 66 -0.36 9.92 1.68
CA GLN A 66 -1.30 10.38 0.66
C GLN A 66 -2.47 11.10 1.33
N ASN A 67 -2.61 12.39 0.99
CA ASN A 67 -3.68 13.25 1.48
C ASN A 67 -4.37 13.92 0.29
N TRP A 68 -5.17 13.15 -0.40
CA TRP A 68 -5.92 13.58 -1.56
C TRP A 68 -7.24 14.25 -1.16
N TYR A 69 -7.82 15.05 -2.06
CA TYR A 69 -9.14 15.62 -1.84
C TYR A 69 -10.22 14.53 -1.79
N PRO A 70 -11.01 14.46 -0.71
CA PRO A 70 -11.96 13.37 -0.49
C PRO A 70 -13.34 13.57 -1.15
N GLY A 71 -13.60 14.72 -1.75
CA GLY A 71 -14.94 15.19 -2.12
C GLY A 71 -15.51 16.16 -1.12
N ASP A 72 -16.67 16.70 -1.41
CA ASP A 72 -17.40 17.63 -0.55
C ASP A 72 -18.10 16.92 0.63
N LYS A 73 -18.87 17.68 1.43
CA LYS A 73 -19.57 17.14 2.59
C LYS A 73 -20.68 16.15 2.23
N GLU A 74 -21.20 16.23 1.02
CA GLU A 74 -22.20 15.34 0.45
C GLU A 74 -21.58 14.11 -0.24
N GLY A 75 -20.25 14.02 -0.28
CA GLY A 75 -19.51 12.94 -0.92
C GLY A 75 -19.38 13.08 -2.44
N LYS A 76 -19.57 14.31 -2.97
CA LYS A 76 -19.47 14.59 -4.40
C LYS A 76 -18.05 15.03 -4.77
N GLY A 77 -17.57 14.58 -5.92
CA GLY A 77 -16.21 14.87 -6.38
C GLY A 77 -15.15 14.03 -5.67
N GLY A 78 -13.93 14.53 -5.66
CA GLY A 78 -12.80 13.89 -5.01
C GLY A 78 -11.98 12.97 -5.89
N ILE A 79 -10.87 12.49 -5.36
CA ILE A 79 -9.89 11.70 -6.08
C ILE A 79 -10.20 10.20 -5.97
N TYR A 80 -10.12 9.49 -7.09
CA TYR A 80 -10.04 8.04 -7.15
C TYR A 80 -8.57 7.65 -7.21
N ASN A 81 -8.07 7.07 -6.13
CA ASN A 81 -6.66 6.75 -5.95
C ASN A 81 -6.43 5.23 -6.06
N PHE A 82 -6.00 4.79 -7.25
CA PHE A 82 -5.78 3.38 -7.58
C PHE A 82 -4.29 3.10 -7.72
N VAL A 83 -3.72 2.37 -6.77
CA VAL A 83 -2.28 2.14 -6.72
C VAL A 83 -1.98 0.65 -6.59
N THR A 84 -1.14 0.16 -7.49
CA THR A 84 -0.56 -1.18 -7.41
C THR A 84 0.92 -1.08 -7.07
N LYS A 85 1.35 -1.76 -6.01
CA LYS A 85 2.77 -1.84 -5.62
C LYS A 85 3.23 -3.29 -5.62
N ARG A 86 4.39 -3.55 -6.24
CA ARG A 86 4.96 -4.88 -6.39
C ARG A 86 6.39 -4.88 -5.92
N GLY A 87 6.70 -5.68 -4.90
CA GLY A 87 8.04 -5.90 -4.40
C GLY A 87 8.54 -7.31 -4.72
N LEU A 88 9.77 -7.41 -5.18
CA LEU A 88 10.48 -8.66 -5.36
C LEU A 88 11.76 -8.64 -4.52
N CYS A 89 11.76 -9.39 -3.42
CA CYS A 89 12.94 -9.74 -2.67
C CYS A 89 13.65 -10.88 -3.43
N LYS A 90 14.46 -10.51 -4.42
CA LYS A 90 15.10 -11.45 -5.35
C LYS A 90 16.30 -12.14 -4.74
N GLY A 91 17.14 -11.38 -4.04
CA GLY A 91 18.39 -11.88 -3.48
C GLY A 91 18.22 -12.45 -2.07
N GLU A 92 19.20 -13.27 -1.65
CA GLU A 92 19.28 -13.78 -0.29
C GLU A 92 19.37 -12.62 0.72
N GLY A 93 18.65 -12.71 1.84
CA GLY A 93 18.67 -11.72 2.90
C GLY A 93 18.14 -10.35 2.52
N SER A 94 17.55 -10.21 1.33
CA SER A 94 16.97 -8.93 0.89
C SER A 94 15.72 -8.55 1.68
N LYS A 95 15.44 -7.25 1.76
CA LYS A 95 14.32 -6.73 2.53
C LYS A 95 13.57 -5.63 1.79
N ILE A 96 12.23 -5.72 1.78
CA ILE A 96 11.35 -4.64 1.33
C ILE A 96 10.36 -4.30 2.44
N SER A 97 10.31 -3.02 2.82
CA SER A 97 9.37 -2.49 3.79
C SER A 97 8.46 -1.46 3.15
N TRP A 98 7.17 -1.72 3.13
CA TRP A 98 6.13 -0.81 2.70
C TRP A 98 5.51 -0.11 3.92
N THR A 99 5.56 1.21 3.95
CA THR A 99 4.82 2.01 4.93
C THR A 99 3.87 2.93 4.21
N GLN A 100 2.60 2.96 4.61
CA GLN A 100 1.63 3.84 3.99
C GLN A 100 0.65 4.45 4.98
N VAL A 101 0.39 5.73 4.77
CA VAL A 101 -0.65 6.50 5.46
C VAL A 101 -1.59 7.04 4.40
N GLU A 102 -2.84 6.59 4.46
CA GLU A 102 -3.89 6.98 3.54
C GLU A 102 -4.88 7.86 4.29
N THR A 103 -4.89 9.14 3.95
CA THR A 103 -5.85 10.11 4.46
C THR A 103 -6.37 10.91 3.27
N GLY A 104 -7.66 10.96 3.08
CA GLY A 104 -8.21 11.61 1.91
C GLY A 104 -8.64 10.61 0.84
N SER A 105 -8.77 11.08 -0.42
CA SER A 105 -9.43 10.38 -1.54
C SER A 105 -10.91 10.08 -1.30
N ALA A 106 -11.71 10.16 -2.36
CA ALA A 106 -13.09 9.66 -2.32
C ALA A 106 -13.09 8.13 -2.28
N ILE A 107 -12.25 7.52 -3.11
CA ILE A 107 -12.04 6.08 -3.17
C ILE A 107 -10.53 5.80 -3.21
N THR A 108 -10.04 4.98 -2.29
CA THR A 108 -8.70 4.43 -2.31
C THR A 108 -8.76 2.93 -2.61
N TRP A 109 -7.99 2.49 -3.59
CA TRP A 109 -7.80 1.08 -3.90
C TRP A 109 -6.32 0.79 -4.03
N LYS A 110 -5.72 0.20 -2.99
CA LYS A 110 -4.26 0.11 -2.89
C LYS A 110 -3.80 -1.22 -2.30
N TYR A 111 -3.06 -1.98 -3.10
CA TYR A 111 -2.60 -3.32 -2.77
C TYR A 111 -1.10 -3.50 -2.99
N PRO A 112 -0.25 -3.16 -2.02
CA PRO A 112 1.14 -3.58 -2.03
C PRO A 112 1.28 -5.09 -1.98
N SER A 113 2.32 -5.59 -2.63
CA SER A 113 2.69 -7.01 -2.58
C SER A 113 4.18 -7.18 -2.39
N CYS A 114 4.58 -8.32 -1.82
CA CYS A 114 5.97 -8.70 -1.69
C CYS A 114 6.13 -10.19 -2.01
N ILE A 115 7.00 -10.49 -2.98
CA ILE A 115 7.42 -11.85 -3.30
C ILE A 115 8.79 -12.07 -2.63
N LEU A 116 8.83 -12.98 -1.66
CA LEU A 116 10.03 -13.35 -0.90
C LEU A 116 10.68 -14.55 -1.60
N ALA A 117 11.45 -14.27 -2.67
CA ALA A 117 12.03 -15.29 -3.53
C ALA A 117 13.40 -15.75 -3.03
N GLY A 118 14.23 -14.83 -2.52
CA GLY A 118 15.53 -15.16 -1.92
C GLY A 118 15.37 -15.78 -0.53
N ASP A 119 16.27 -16.71 -0.18
CA ASP A 119 16.31 -17.29 1.15
C ASP A 119 16.58 -16.20 2.20
N ASN A 120 16.07 -16.35 3.40
CA ASN A 120 16.20 -15.39 4.50
C ASN A 120 15.63 -13.98 4.20
N SER A 121 14.91 -13.79 3.10
CA SER A 121 14.35 -12.48 2.74
C SER A 121 13.19 -12.06 3.65
N VAL A 122 12.97 -10.74 3.73
CA VAL A 122 12.01 -10.13 4.66
C VAL A 122 11.08 -9.17 3.92
N GLY A 123 9.77 -9.32 4.16
CA GLY A 123 8.75 -8.41 3.67
C GLY A 123 7.98 -7.77 4.83
N GLU A 124 7.85 -6.45 4.81
CA GLU A 124 7.12 -5.72 5.84
C GLU A 124 6.03 -4.84 5.21
N PHE A 125 4.89 -4.77 5.85
CA PHE A 125 3.80 -3.90 5.48
C PHE A 125 3.19 -3.24 6.71
N TYR A 126 3.28 -1.92 6.76
CA TYR A 126 2.69 -1.08 7.80
C TYR A 126 1.73 -0.10 7.16
N SER A 127 0.47 -0.11 7.55
CA SER A 127 -0.57 0.72 6.94
C SER A 127 -1.48 1.36 7.97
N VAL A 128 -1.81 2.62 7.75
CA VAL A 128 -2.88 3.32 8.44
C VAL A 128 -3.79 3.96 7.40
N ALA A 129 -5.08 3.62 7.45
CA ALA A 129 -6.11 4.24 6.63
C ALA A 129 -7.09 5.00 7.53
N VAL A 130 -7.20 6.30 7.31
CA VAL A 130 -8.12 7.18 8.05
C VAL A 130 -9.16 7.71 7.10
N THR A 131 -10.42 7.37 7.33
CA THR A 131 -11.54 7.76 6.47
C THR A 131 -12.64 8.46 7.24
N ASN A 132 -13.30 9.41 6.60
CA ASN A 132 -14.41 10.18 7.16
C ASN A 132 -15.46 10.45 6.08
N ASN A 133 -16.60 11.04 6.45
CA ASN A 133 -17.71 11.35 5.55
C ASN A 133 -18.14 10.13 4.73
N TYR A 134 -18.02 10.20 3.40
CA TYR A 134 -18.37 9.13 2.46
C TYR A 134 -17.16 8.44 1.83
N GLN A 135 -15.96 8.65 2.35
CA GLN A 135 -14.75 8.03 1.83
C GLN A 135 -14.81 6.51 1.90
N GLN A 136 -14.20 5.87 0.93
CA GLN A 136 -14.05 4.43 0.87
C GLN A 136 -12.57 4.07 0.68
N ALA A 137 -12.03 3.23 1.54
CA ALA A 137 -10.69 2.70 1.40
C ALA A 137 -10.73 1.18 1.37
N ASP A 138 -10.33 0.60 0.25
CA ASP A 138 -10.10 -0.84 0.12
C ASP A 138 -8.59 -1.05 -0.07
N THR A 139 -7.95 -1.45 1.02
CA THR A 139 -6.50 -1.61 1.10
C THR A 139 -6.15 -3.05 1.46
N GLY A 140 -4.89 -3.38 1.31
CA GLY A 140 -4.45 -4.71 1.69
C GLY A 140 -3.03 -5.01 1.21
N THR A 141 -2.62 -6.24 1.42
CA THR A 141 -1.29 -6.67 1.00
C THR A 141 -1.26 -8.14 0.64
N LYS A 142 -0.23 -8.52 -0.14
CA LYS A 142 0.07 -9.90 -0.46
C LYS A 142 1.52 -10.20 -0.08
N MET A 143 1.73 -11.20 0.77
CA MET A 143 3.05 -11.72 1.11
C MET A 143 3.17 -13.15 0.58
N ILE A 144 4.09 -13.37 -0.35
CA ILE A 144 4.26 -14.66 -1.05
C ILE A 144 5.66 -15.19 -0.72
N HIS A 145 5.72 -16.24 0.08
CA HIS A 145 6.95 -16.89 0.52
C HIS A 145 7.34 -17.99 -0.45
N LEU A 146 8.48 -17.83 -1.12
CA LEU A 146 9.06 -18.80 -2.07
C LEU A 146 10.40 -19.35 -1.58
N GLY A 147 11.25 -18.50 -0.97
CA GLY A 147 12.54 -18.89 -0.39
C GLY A 147 12.41 -19.47 1.01
N LYS A 148 13.48 -20.11 1.49
CA LYS A 148 13.57 -20.70 2.84
C LYS A 148 13.79 -19.62 3.89
N ASN A 149 13.31 -19.87 5.11
CA ASN A 149 13.47 -19.00 6.29
C ASN A 149 13.00 -17.54 6.06
N THR A 150 12.11 -17.34 5.14
CA THR A 150 11.56 -16.01 4.81
C THR A 150 10.63 -15.51 5.92
N LYS A 151 10.58 -14.20 6.12
CA LYS A 151 9.74 -13.59 7.15
C LYS A 151 8.87 -12.50 6.56
N SER A 152 7.61 -12.43 7.02
CA SER A 152 6.75 -11.30 6.70
C SER A 152 6.04 -10.77 7.94
N THR A 153 5.87 -9.44 7.95
CA THR A 153 5.11 -8.73 8.99
C THR A 153 4.06 -7.86 8.32
N ILE A 154 2.83 -7.97 8.76
CA ILE A 154 1.69 -7.18 8.29
C ILE A 154 1.06 -6.51 9.50
N VAL A 155 1.04 -5.18 9.52
CA VAL A 155 0.30 -4.39 10.51
C VAL A 155 -0.56 -3.38 9.76
N SER A 156 -1.87 -3.56 9.82
CA SER A 156 -2.84 -2.70 9.16
C SER A 156 -3.82 -2.12 10.16
N LYS A 157 -3.96 -0.80 10.17
CA LYS A 157 -4.87 -0.09 11.06
C LYS A 157 -5.84 0.76 10.26
N GLY A 158 -7.14 0.65 10.58
CA GLY A 158 -8.19 1.42 9.97
C GLY A 158 -8.92 2.29 10.99
N ILE A 159 -9.17 3.54 10.66
CA ILE A 159 -10.02 4.44 11.43
C ILE A 159 -11.13 4.93 10.51
N SER A 160 -12.38 4.69 10.90
CA SER A 160 -13.57 5.09 10.13
C SER A 160 -14.45 6.01 10.94
N ALA A 161 -14.92 7.10 10.33
CA ALA A 161 -15.86 8.06 10.90
C ALA A 161 -16.94 8.44 9.88
N GLY A 162 -18.02 9.09 10.32
CA GLY A 162 -19.12 9.50 9.43
C GLY A 162 -19.81 8.30 8.81
N HIS A 163 -19.91 8.27 7.49
CA HIS A 163 -20.45 7.19 6.66
C HIS A 163 -19.39 6.41 5.91
N SER A 164 -18.12 6.57 6.29
CA SER A 164 -16.99 5.98 5.58
C SER A 164 -16.92 4.47 5.75
N GLN A 165 -16.21 3.83 4.79
CA GLN A 165 -16.04 2.38 4.77
C GLN A 165 -14.56 2.05 4.55
N ASN A 166 -13.98 1.26 5.46
CA ASN A 166 -12.66 0.71 5.34
C ASN A 166 -12.72 -0.79 5.10
N SER A 167 -12.00 -1.27 4.10
CA SER A 167 -11.78 -2.70 3.86
C SER A 167 -10.31 -3.02 3.87
N TYR A 168 -9.94 -4.14 4.47
CA TYR A 168 -8.62 -4.71 4.41
C TYR A 168 -8.68 -6.12 3.79
N ARG A 169 -7.84 -6.37 2.77
CA ARG A 169 -7.69 -7.69 2.15
C ARG A 169 -6.24 -8.15 2.25
N GLY A 170 -6.00 -9.23 2.99
CA GLY A 170 -4.67 -9.79 3.18
C GLY A 170 -4.53 -11.17 2.54
N LEU A 171 -3.44 -11.41 1.83
CA LEU A 171 -3.04 -12.73 1.39
C LEU A 171 -1.64 -13.04 1.92
N VAL A 172 -1.52 -14.18 2.61
CA VAL A 172 -0.24 -14.80 2.91
C VAL A 172 -0.20 -16.16 2.22
N LYS A 173 0.73 -16.31 1.29
CA LYS A 173 0.93 -17.59 0.58
C LYS A 173 2.30 -18.14 0.90
N VAL A 174 2.36 -19.41 1.34
CA VAL A 174 3.61 -20.13 1.61
C VAL A 174 3.73 -21.29 0.62
N SER A 175 4.76 -21.23 -0.20
CA SER A 175 5.06 -22.33 -1.12
C SER A 175 5.60 -23.54 -0.36
N ALA A 176 5.31 -24.76 -0.83
CA ALA A 176 5.83 -25.99 -0.24
C ALA A 176 7.37 -26.04 -0.09
N ARG A 177 8.11 -25.26 -0.89
CA ARG A 177 9.59 -25.16 -0.79
C ARG A 177 10.07 -24.11 0.23
N ALA A 178 9.18 -23.27 0.74
CA ALA A 178 9.51 -22.18 1.66
C ALA A 178 9.60 -22.67 3.12
N GLU A 179 10.46 -23.67 3.36
CA GLU A 179 10.70 -24.21 4.69
C GLU A 179 11.14 -23.13 5.68
N GLY A 180 10.64 -23.15 6.91
CA GLY A 180 10.97 -22.18 7.95
C GLY A 180 10.37 -20.77 7.75
N ALA A 181 9.45 -20.61 6.81
CA ALA A 181 8.75 -19.35 6.60
C ALA A 181 7.95 -18.95 7.86
N ARG A 182 7.91 -17.64 8.15
CA ARG A 182 7.17 -17.08 9.30
C ARG A 182 6.38 -15.86 8.86
N ASN A 183 5.15 -15.75 9.32
CA ASN A 183 4.32 -14.57 9.14
C ASN A 183 3.77 -14.09 10.49
N HIS A 184 3.69 -12.77 10.63
CA HIS A 184 2.90 -12.11 11.66
C HIS A 184 1.93 -11.13 10.97
N SER A 185 0.64 -11.25 11.27
CA SER A 185 -0.40 -10.37 10.72
C SER A 185 -1.27 -9.82 11.83
N GLN A 186 -1.44 -8.51 11.85
CA GLN A 186 -2.31 -7.79 12.77
C GLN A 186 -3.16 -6.77 12.00
N CYS A 187 -4.47 -6.81 12.21
CA CYS A 187 -5.41 -5.86 11.63
C CYS A 187 -6.31 -5.33 12.73
N ASP A 188 -6.27 -4.01 12.94
CA ASP A 188 -7.10 -3.33 13.93
C ASP A 188 -7.99 -2.30 13.24
N SER A 189 -9.23 -2.18 13.69
CA SER A 189 -10.18 -1.19 13.18
C SER A 189 -10.85 -0.44 14.32
N LEU A 190 -10.87 0.89 14.20
CA LEU A 190 -11.56 1.79 15.12
C LEU A 190 -12.73 2.46 14.38
N LEU A 191 -13.95 2.26 14.89
CA LEU A 191 -15.17 2.87 14.37
C LEU A 191 -15.59 4.02 15.29
N LEU A 192 -15.70 5.23 14.74
CA LEU A 192 -16.03 6.44 15.50
C LEU A 192 -17.48 6.89 15.32
N SER A 193 -18.27 6.18 14.50
CA SER A 193 -19.70 6.44 14.33
C SER A 193 -20.48 5.14 14.14
N SER A 194 -21.79 5.20 14.33
CA SER A 194 -22.68 4.04 14.10
C SER A 194 -22.97 3.77 12.62
N THR A 195 -22.57 4.69 11.73
CA THR A 195 -22.86 4.66 10.29
C THR A 195 -21.64 4.32 9.45
N CYS A 196 -20.42 4.32 10.02
CA CYS A 196 -19.22 3.86 9.34
C CYS A 196 -19.04 2.36 9.47
N GLY A 197 -18.16 1.80 8.62
CA GLY A 197 -17.90 0.37 8.60
C GLY A 197 -16.41 0.01 8.46
N ALA A 198 -16.10 -1.22 8.88
CA ALA A 198 -14.81 -1.85 8.65
C ALA A 198 -15.01 -3.32 8.28
N HIS A 199 -14.30 -3.76 7.24
CA HIS A 199 -14.39 -5.11 6.69
C HIS A 199 -13.00 -5.71 6.56
N THR A 200 -12.80 -6.93 7.05
CA THR A 200 -11.50 -7.59 7.02
C THR A 200 -11.62 -8.95 6.34
N PHE A 201 -10.80 -9.18 5.32
CA PHE A 201 -10.78 -10.39 4.51
C PHE A 201 -9.37 -11.01 4.51
N PRO A 202 -8.96 -11.68 5.61
CA PRO A 202 -7.69 -12.37 5.65
C PRO A 202 -7.78 -13.70 4.88
N TYR A 203 -6.72 -14.01 4.14
CA TYR A 203 -6.57 -15.29 3.45
C TYR A 203 -5.16 -15.84 3.64
N ALA A 204 -5.05 -17.10 4.04
CA ALA A 204 -3.79 -17.81 4.17
C ALA A 204 -3.85 -19.10 3.32
N ASP A 205 -2.83 -19.32 2.48
CA ASP A 205 -2.62 -20.49 1.63
C ASP A 205 -1.23 -21.07 1.97
N ILE A 206 -1.22 -22.22 2.68
CA ILE A 206 -0.02 -22.81 3.27
C ILE A 206 0.13 -24.26 2.83
#